data_8f996a90c5d1251179c3112670c68182
#
_entry.id   8f996a90c5d1251179c3112670c68182
#
_cell.length_a   1.000
_cell.length_b   1.000
_cell.length_c   1.000
_cell.angle_alpha   90.00
_cell.angle_beta   90.00
_cell.angle_gamma   90.00
#
_symmetry.space_group_name_H-M   'P 1'
#
loop_
_entity.id
_entity.type
_entity.pdbx_description
1 polymer ?
#
loop_
_entity_poly.entity_id
_entity_poly.type
_entity_poly.pdbx_seq_one_letter_code
_entity_poly.pdbx_strand_id
1 'polypeptide(L)'
;MACLEAKLDARFEKISTLHPCFSGKANMTRGRVHLPVSPSCNIQCRFCKRTFNQSEQRPGVTGELLSPENAAVLVDKALDLCPEITVAGIAGPGDTLATPHALRTFQLIHERHPELILCLSTNGLLLERYAQDLYDAGVRTVTVTVNAVDAAVLKNICGGIVLDGQRLNGEDAAQILIDAQKRGIEKMSRLGAVIKINIVLIPGINDHHIGEIAKTVKEQGASLINIIPLIPQHELSHLPAPDCHELMEARSAAEAYLPVFRHCQHCRADACGIPGKQDLADLLYPTRKFQETFSHG
;
A
#
# COMPACT_ATOMS: atom_id res chain seq x y z
N MET A 1 2.11 -28.01 3.62
CA MET A 1 2.65 -26.85 2.86
C MET A 1 2.13 -26.83 1.43
N ALA A 2 2.34 -27.80 0.57
CA ALA A 2 1.89 -27.80 -0.84
C ALA A 2 0.39 -27.51 -1.07
N CYS A 3 -0.51 -27.97 -0.19
CA CYS A 3 -1.95 -27.69 -0.31
C CYS A 3 -2.31 -26.23 0.02
N LEU A 4 -1.55 -25.57 0.90
CA LEU A 4 -1.72 -24.15 1.22
C LEU A 4 -1.18 -23.26 0.09
N GLU A 5 -0.03 -23.60 -0.47
CA GLU A 5 0.57 -22.94 -1.61
C GLU A 5 -0.36 -22.99 -2.83
N ALA A 6 -0.89 -24.16 -3.19
CA ALA A 6 -1.84 -24.30 -4.29
C ALA A 6 -3.14 -23.48 -4.09
N LYS A 7 -3.61 -23.32 -2.84
CA LYS A 7 -4.77 -22.46 -2.53
C LYS A 7 -4.46 -20.98 -2.64
N LEU A 8 -3.24 -20.55 -2.25
CA LEU A 8 -2.80 -19.17 -2.39
C LEU A 8 -2.64 -18.80 -3.87
N ASP A 9 -2.07 -19.70 -4.68
CA ASP A 9 -1.93 -19.51 -6.13
C ASP A 9 -3.29 -19.35 -6.83
N ALA A 10 -4.26 -20.19 -6.50
CA ALA A 10 -5.60 -20.09 -7.06
C ALA A 10 -6.34 -18.80 -6.66
N ARG A 11 -6.09 -18.28 -5.43
CA ARG A 11 -6.63 -17.00 -4.98
C ARG A 11 -5.96 -15.83 -5.68
N PHE A 12 -4.65 -15.88 -5.80
CA PHE A 12 -3.88 -14.87 -6.53
C PHE A 12 -4.34 -14.80 -7.99
N GLU A 13 -4.48 -15.93 -8.67
CA GLU A 13 -4.99 -15.98 -10.05
C GLU A 13 -6.36 -15.30 -10.18
N LYS A 14 -7.32 -15.65 -9.31
CA LYS A 14 -8.64 -15.03 -9.32
C LYS A 14 -8.57 -13.52 -9.11
N ILE A 15 -7.82 -13.06 -8.11
CA ILE A 15 -7.68 -11.63 -7.80
C ILE A 15 -6.95 -10.90 -8.93
N SER A 16 -5.92 -11.49 -9.53
CA SER A 16 -5.15 -10.88 -10.60
C SER A 16 -5.98 -10.56 -11.85
N THR A 17 -7.10 -11.23 -12.08
CA THR A 17 -8.03 -10.93 -13.20
C THR A 17 -8.92 -9.71 -12.93
N LEU A 18 -9.09 -9.34 -11.68
CA LEU A 18 -10.02 -8.28 -11.25
C LEU A 18 -9.31 -7.06 -10.67
N HIS A 19 -8.16 -7.24 -10.03
CA HIS A 19 -7.47 -6.15 -9.32
C HIS A 19 -6.45 -5.45 -10.22
N PRO A 20 -6.63 -4.15 -10.52
CA PRO A 20 -5.76 -3.42 -11.46
C PRO A 20 -4.30 -3.30 -11.01
N CYS A 21 -3.99 -3.53 -9.73
CA CYS A 21 -2.62 -3.47 -9.21
C CYS A 21 -1.95 -4.85 -9.06
N PHE A 22 -2.55 -5.92 -9.63
CA PHE A 22 -2.04 -7.29 -9.53
C PHE A 22 -1.73 -7.94 -10.89
N SER A 23 -2.26 -7.43 -12.00
CA SER A 23 -1.85 -7.86 -13.34
C SER A 23 -1.93 -6.74 -14.37
N GLY A 24 -1.12 -6.81 -15.42
CA GLY A 24 -1.15 -5.82 -16.51
C GLY A 24 -2.47 -5.82 -17.27
N LYS A 25 -3.12 -6.98 -17.47
CA LYS A 25 -4.42 -7.08 -18.13
C LYS A 25 -5.52 -6.38 -17.32
N ALA A 26 -5.61 -6.66 -16.03
CA ALA A 26 -6.58 -5.99 -15.15
C ALA A 26 -6.27 -4.49 -15.02
N ASN A 27 -5.00 -4.09 -14.99
CA ASN A 27 -4.58 -2.69 -14.95
C ASN A 27 -5.17 -1.87 -16.10
N MET A 28 -5.30 -2.46 -17.27
CA MET A 28 -5.81 -1.80 -18.49
C MET A 28 -7.35 -1.83 -18.62
N THR A 29 -8.04 -2.66 -17.85
CA THR A 29 -9.47 -2.94 -18.05
C THR A 29 -10.35 -2.79 -16.82
N ARG A 30 -9.75 -2.75 -15.63
CA ARG A 30 -10.45 -2.65 -14.35
C ARG A 30 -10.14 -1.36 -13.64
N GLY A 31 -11.14 -0.83 -12.96
CA GLY A 31 -11.03 0.39 -12.18
C GLY A 31 -10.78 0.13 -10.69
N ARG A 32 -10.31 1.18 -10.03
CA ARG A 32 -10.25 1.28 -8.57
C ARG A 32 -10.77 2.64 -8.12
N VAL A 33 -11.30 2.70 -6.91
CA VAL A 33 -11.49 3.94 -6.16
C VAL A 33 -10.61 3.90 -4.91
N HIS A 34 -9.79 4.93 -4.72
CA HIS A 34 -9.02 5.14 -3.49
C HIS A 34 -9.74 6.13 -2.59
N LEU A 35 -9.80 5.80 -1.31
CA LEU A 35 -10.52 6.56 -0.29
C LEU A 35 -9.53 7.13 0.72
N PRO A 36 -9.33 8.47 0.75
CA PRO A 36 -8.35 9.11 1.62
C PRO A 36 -8.92 9.30 3.03
N VAL A 37 -8.97 8.21 3.82
CA VAL A 37 -9.54 8.20 5.18
C VAL A 37 -8.49 8.09 6.29
N SER A 38 -7.21 8.06 5.96
CA SER A 38 -6.12 7.81 6.92
C SER A 38 -5.41 9.12 7.29
N PRO A 39 -5.82 9.80 8.40
CA PRO A 39 -5.35 11.15 8.72
C PRO A 39 -3.93 11.21 9.29
N SER A 40 -3.37 10.11 9.77
CA SER A 40 -2.05 10.08 10.41
C SER A 40 -1.24 8.85 10.03
N CYS A 41 0.05 8.85 10.40
CA CYS A 41 0.95 7.73 10.18
C CYS A 41 1.75 7.45 11.45
N ASN A 42 1.94 6.20 11.76
CA ASN A 42 2.67 5.71 12.93
C ASN A 42 4.15 5.39 12.67
N ILE A 43 4.66 5.72 11.47
CA ILE A 43 6.11 5.67 11.15
C ILE A 43 6.54 6.93 10.42
N GLN A 44 7.85 7.25 10.49
CA GLN A 44 8.48 8.35 9.79
C GLN A 44 9.45 7.83 8.73
N CYS A 45 8.98 7.66 7.48
CA CYS A 45 9.87 7.36 6.37
C CYS A 45 10.64 8.61 5.95
N ARG A 46 11.98 8.52 5.78
CA ARG A 46 12.86 9.66 5.46
C ARG A 46 12.62 10.25 4.07
N PHE A 47 12.01 9.49 3.17
CA PHE A 47 11.61 9.95 1.82
C PHE A 47 10.17 10.48 1.76
N CYS A 48 9.39 10.39 2.84
CA CYS A 48 7.96 10.64 2.77
C CYS A 48 7.62 12.08 3.15
N LYS A 49 7.12 12.82 2.17
CA LYS A 49 6.47 14.11 2.36
C LYS A 49 5.00 13.97 1.99
N ARG A 50 4.12 14.05 2.98
CA ARG A 50 2.68 14.02 2.78
C ARG A 50 2.17 15.43 2.61
N THR A 51 1.41 15.65 1.54
CA THR A 51 0.85 16.96 1.26
C THR A 51 -0.59 16.84 0.81
N PHE A 52 -1.37 17.88 1.13
CA PHE A 52 -2.69 18.07 0.55
C PHE A 52 -2.53 18.98 -0.66
N ASN A 53 -2.63 18.44 -1.87
CA ASN A 53 -2.64 19.24 -3.07
C ASN A 53 -3.36 18.53 -4.22
N GLN A 54 -3.75 19.28 -5.24
CA GLN A 54 -4.50 18.79 -6.40
C GLN A 54 -3.62 18.35 -7.56
N SER A 55 -2.39 18.84 -7.64
CA SER A 55 -1.55 18.78 -8.84
C SER A 55 -0.46 17.69 -8.80
N GLU A 56 0.07 17.36 -7.64
CA GLU A 56 1.12 16.34 -7.55
C GLU A 56 0.59 14.93 -7.78
N GLN A 57 1.18 14.23 -8.76
CA GLN A 57 0.84 12.85 -9.09
C GLN A 57 1.85 11.90 -8.43
N ARG A 58 1.57 11.47 -7.19
CA ARG A 58 2.39 10.50 -6.46
C ARG A 58 1.63 9.82 -5.32
N PRO A 59 2.10 8.67 -4.82
CA PRO A 59 1.49 8.00 -3.68
C PRO A 59 1.44 8.89 -2.42
N GLY A 60 0.37 8.74 -1.63
CA GLY A 60 0.19 9.46 -0.37
C GLY A 60 -0.27 10.91 -0.49
N VAL A 61 -0.49 11.42 -1.70
CA VAL A 61 -1.06 12.75 -1.93
C VAL A 61 -2.58 12.65 -2.08
N THR A 62 -3.28 13.60 -1.50
CA THR A 62 -4.73 13.77 -1.66
C THR A 62 -5.15 15.24 -1.64
N GLY A 63 -6.30 15.55 -2.22
CA GLY A 63 -6.92 16.87 -2.13
C GLY A 63 -7.74 17.07 -0.84
N GLU A 64 -8.22 15.99 -0.20
CA GLU A 64 -9.01 16.07 1.02
C GLU A 64 -8.94 14.77 1.85
N LEU A 65 -9.49 14.84 3.08
CA LEU A 65 -9.75 13.67 3.92
C LEU A 65 -11.25 13.43 4.02
N LEU A 66 -11.62 12.16 4.02
CA LEU A 66 -13.01 11.73 4.20
C LEU A 66 -13.24 11.13 5.59
N SER A 67 -14.44 11.30 6.13
CA SER A 67 -14.93 10.42 7.20
C SER A 67 -15.25 9.03 6.63
N PRO A 68 -15.28 7.97 7.46
CA PRO A 68 -15.68 6.63 7.03
C PRO A 68 -17.05 6.59 6.34
N GLU A 69 -18.03 7.33 6.86
CA GLU A 69 -19.38 7.39 6.34
C GLU A 69 -19.43 8.06 4.96
N ASN A 70 -18.73 9.20 4.81
CA ASN A 70 -18.64 9.90 3.53
C ASN A 70 -17.89 9.06 2.48
N ALA A 71 -16.85 8.35 2.89
CA ALA A 71 -16.10 7.46 2.01
C ALA A 71 -16.99 6.31 1.47
N ALA A 72 -17.81 5.70 2.33
CA ALA A 72 -18.72 4.64 1.92
C ALA A 72 -19.79 5.14 0.92
N VAL A 73 -20.35 6.33 1.13
CA VAL A 73 -21.30 6.94 0.18
C VAL A 73 -20.62 7.33 -1.13
N LEU A 74 -19.37 7.73 -1.07
CA LEU A 74 -18.60 8.13 -2.26
C LEU A 74 -18.34 6.94 -3.19
N VAL A 75 -18.29 5.71 -2.66
CA VAL A 75 -18.16 4.49 -3.49
C VAL A 75 -19.36 4.33 -4.43
N ASP A 76 -20.59 4.62 -3.99
CA ASP A 76 -21.78 4.57 -4.87
C ASP A 76 -21.59 5.47 -6.10
N LYS A 77 -21.18 6.72 -5.85
CA LYS A 77 -20.92 7.68 -6.92
C LYS A 77 -19.77 7.25 -7.84
N ALA A 78 -18.73 6.63 -7.27
CA ALA A 78 -17.60 6.14 -8.06
C ALA A 78 -18.01 4.99 -9.00
N LEU A 79 -18.90 4.09 -8.55
CA LEU A 79 -19.45 2.99 -9.36
C LEU A 79 -20.36 3.52 -10.46
N ASP A 80 -21.15 4.55 -10.21
CA ASP A 80 -21.98 5.21 -11.24
C ASP A 80 -21.12 5.87 -12.32
N LEU A 81 -19.99 6.48 -11.93
CA LEU A 81 -19.06 7.13 -12.87
C LEU A 81 -18.19 6.14 -13.65
N CYS A 82 -17.86 4.99 -13.07
CA CYS A 82 -16.99 3.98 -13.65
C CYS A 82 -17.41 2.57 -13.23
N PRO A 83 -18.32 1.94 -13.97
CA PRO A 83 -18.81 0.57 -13.69
C PRO A 83 -17.70 -0.50 -13.73
N GLU A 84 -16.55 -0.21 -14.33
CA GLU A 84 -15.38 -1.08 -14.36
C GLU A 84 -14.64 -1.16 -13.03
N ILE A 85 -15.02 -0.35 -12.04
CA ILE A 85 -14.41 -0.41 -10.70
C ILE A 85 -14.73 -1.74 -10.05
N THR A 86 -13.68 -2.45 -9.69
CA THR A 86 -13.74 -3.75 -9.00
C THR A 86 -13.07 -3.69 -7.63
N VAL A 87 -12.38 -2.59 -7.32
CA VAL A 87 -11.59 -2.42 -6.11
C VAL A 87 -11.93 -1.12 -5.39
N ALA A 88 -12.27 -1.21 -4.12
CA ALA A 88 -12.26 -0.09 -3.18
C ALA A 88 -11.00 -0.20 -2.29
N GLY A 89 -10.11 0.80 -2.38
CA GLY A 89 -8.81 0.76 -1.74
C GLY A 89 -8.55 1.94 -0.81
N ILE A 90 -7.79 1.71 0.25
CA ILE A 90 -7.29 2.75 1.14
C ILE A 90 -5.75 2.72 1.11
N ALA A 91 -5.14 3.81 0.63
CA ALA A 91 -3.70 3.92 0.43
C ALA A 91 -3.15 5.28 0.88
N GLY A 92 -3.66 5.78 1.97
CA GLY A 92 -3.21 7.04 2.52
C GLY A 92 -4.33 8.04 2.84
N PRO A 93 -3.94 9.31 3.06
CA PRO A 93 -2.58 9.87 2.99
C PRO A 93 -1.62 9.39 4.08
N GLY A 94 -2.11 9.02 5.27
CA GLY A 94 -1.35 8.38 6.32
C GLY A 94 -1.23 6.86 6.18
N ASP A 95 -0.91 6.17 7.28
CA ASP A 95 -1.01 4.71 7.33
C ASP A 95 -2.44 4.28 7.61
N THR A 96 -2.89 3.28 6.90
CA THR A 96 -4.26 2.77 6.95
C THR A 96 -4.65 2.23 8.33
N LEU A 97 -3.68 1.76 9.10
CA LEU A 97 -3.91 1.16 10.42
C LEU A 97 -3.51 2.05 11.60
N ALA A 98 -2.99 3.27 11.33
CA ALA A 98 -2.63 4.21 12.40
C ALA A 98 -3.85 4.79 13.13
N THR A 99 -5.05 4.67 12.54
CA THR A 99 -6.32 5.11 13.11
C THR A 99 -7.44 4.12 12.78
N PRO A 100 -8.57 4.11 13.50
CA PRO A 100 -9.67 3.17 13.25
C PRO A 100 -10.49 3.47 11.99
N HIS A 101 -10.25 4.60 11.31
CA HIS A 101 -11.08 5.07 10.19
C HIS A 101 -11.18 4.07 9.05
N ALA A 102 -10.05 3.48 8.65
CA ALA A 102 -10.03 2.55 7.52
C ALA A 102 -10.81 1.26 7.81
N LEU A 103 -10.67 0.68 9.00
CA LEU A 103 -11.42 -0.51 9.39
C LEU A 103 -12.93 -0.23 9.36
N ARG A 104 -13.35 0.91 9.93
CA ARG A 104 -14.76 1.34 9.89
C ARG A 104 -15.25 1.56 8.46
N THR A 105 -14.43 2.16 7.60
CA THR A 105 -14.75 2.36 6.18
C THR A 105 -14.96 1.03 5.46
N PHE A 106 -14.07 0.05 5.66
CA PHE A 106 -14.20 -1.27 5.06
C PHE A 106 -15.46 -2.01 5.49
N GLN A 107 -15.82 -1.95 6.78
CA GLN A 107 -17.08 -2.52 7.28
C GLN A 107 -18.29 -1.94 6.55
N LEU A 108 -18.36 -0.61 6.46
CA LEU A 108 -19.46 0.09 5.78
C LEU A 108 -19.53 -0.24 4.28
N ILE A 109 -18.39 -0.33 3.61
CA ILE A 109 -18.35 -0.69 2.18
C ILE A 109 -18.76 -2.16 1.99
N HIS A 110 -18.25 -3.07 2.83
CA HIS A 110 -18.57 -4.50 2.73
C HIS A 110 -20.06 -4.79 2.91
N GLU A 111 -20.71 -4.05 3.81
CA GLU A 111 -22.17 -4.13 4.01
C GLU A 111 -22.97 -3.67 2.78
N ARG A 112 -22.47 -2.69 2.03
CA ARG A 112 -23.15 -2.09 0.85
C ARG A 112 -22.78 -2.76 -0.46
N HIS A 113 -21.51 -3.13 -0.62
CA HIS A 113 -20.88 -3.63 -1.84
C HIS A 113 -20.01 -4.86 -1.54
N PRO A 114 -20.61 -6.01 -1.17
CA PRO A 114 -19.87 -7.23 -0.84
C PRO A 114 -19.11 -7.83 -2.05
N GLU A 115 -19.45 -7.41 -3.27
CA GLU A 115 -18.80 -7.83 -4.52
C GLU A 115 -17.45 -7.14 -4.76
N LEU A 116 -17.19 -5.98 -4.15
CA LEU A 116 -15.96 -5.25 -4.34
C LEU A 116 -14.79 -5.92 -3.61
N ILE A 117 -13.63 -5.91 -4.25
CA ILE A 117 -12.37 -6.28 -3.60
C ILE A 117 -11.94 -5.13 -2.71
N LEU A 118 -11.91 -5.36 -1.40
CA LEU A 118 -11.36 -4.41 -0.45
C LEU A 118 -9.85 -4.57 -0.34
N CYS A 119 -9.13 -3.46 -0.55
CA CYS A 119 -7.68 -3.42 -0.60
C CYS A 119 -7.12 -2.34 0.33
N LEU A 120 -6.10 -2.67 1.10
CA LEU A 120 -5.39 -1.65 1.88
C LEU A 120 -3.90 -1.64 1.56
N SER A 121 -3.29 -0.45 1.75
CA SER A 121 -1.84 -0.29 1.75
C SER A 121 -1.39 0.21 3.12
N THR A 122 -0.42 -0.49 3.74
CA THR A 122 0.07 -0.18 5.09
C THR A 122 1.59 -0.32 5.19
N ASN A 123 2.18 0.33 6.18
CA ASN A 123 3.57 0.10 6.55
C ASN A 123 3.78 -1.24 7.32
N GLY A 124 2.70 -1.88 7.76
CA GLY A 124 2.71 -3.18 8.41
C GLY A 124 2.92 -3.18 9.93
N LEU A 125 3.24 -2.05 10.56
CA LEU A 125 3.52 -2.00 12.02
C LEU A 125 2.37 -2.55 12.86
N LEU A 126 1.12 -2.31 12.49
CA LEU A 126 -0.06 -2.76 13.22
C LEU A 126 -0.84 -3.88 12.50
N LEU A 127 -0.30 -4.43 11.40
CA LEU A 127 -1.02 -5.40 10.58
C LEU A 127 -1.35 -6.69 11.33
N GLU A 128 -0.43 -7.22 12.13
CA GLU A 128 -0.68 -8.40 12.96
C GLU A 128 -1.84 -8.19 13.93
N ARG A 129 -1.90 -7.01 14.57
CA ARG A 129 -2.94 -6.64 15.55
C ARG A 129 -4.33 -6.64 14.93
N TYR A 130 -4.48 -6.05 13.74
CA TYR A 130 -5.76 -5.86 13.07
C TYR A 130 -6.10 -6.93 12.02
N ALA A 131 -5.28 -7.97 11.85
CA ALA A 131 -5.43 -8.93 10.76
C ALA A 131 -6.80 -9.63 10.74
N GLN A 132 -7.29 -10.08 11.91
CA GLN A 132 -8.60 -10.74 11.99
C GLN A 132 -9.74 -9.75 11.69
N ASP A 133 -9.73 -8.57 12.31
CA ASP A 133 -10.76 -7.55 12.11
C ASP A 133 -10.85 -7.10 10.65
N LEU A 134 -9.69 -6.95 9.97
CA LEU A 134 -9.62 -6.64 8.56
C LEU A 134 -10.23 -7.75 7.69
N TYR A 135 -9.90 -9.00 8.01
CA TYR A 135 -10.43 -10.14 7.28
C TYR A 135 -11.95 -10.24 7.44
N ASP A 136 -12.45 -10.05 8.66
CA ASP A 136 -13.88 -10.07 8.99
C ASP A 136 -14.63 -8.88 8.34
N ALA A 137 -13.96 -7.73 8.20
CA ALA A 137 -14.45 -6.57 7.44
C ALA A 137 -14.41 -6.74 5.90
N GLY A 138 -14.08 -7.93 5.40
CA GLY A 138 -14.09 -8.23 3.96
C GLY A 138 -12.79 -7.93 3.21
N VAL A 139 -11.72 -7.50 3.88
CA VAL A 139 -10.42 -7.23 3.22
C VAL A 139 -9.80 -8.55 2.75
N ARG A 140 -9.47 -8.62 1.46
CA ARG A 140 -8.88 -9.81 0.81
C ARG A 140 -7.57 -9.54 0.10
N THR A 141 -7.20 -8.27 -0.04
CA THR A 141 -5.92 -7.87 -0.63
C THR A 141 -5.23 -6.85 0.27
N VAL A 142 -3.95 -7.09 0.53
CA VAL A 142 -3.12 -6.22 1.39
C VAL A 142 -1.83 -5.90 0.66
N THR A 143 -1.49 -4.63 0.60
CA THR A 143 -0.17 -4.18 0.16
C THR A 143 0.63 -3.73 1.39
N VAL A 144 1.77 -4.37 1.64
CA VAL A 144 2.67 -3.98 2.73
C VAL A 144 3.92 -3.34 2.15
N THR A 145 4.32 -2.18 2.67
CA THR A 145 5.57 -1.54 2.25
C THR A 145 6.72 -2.06 3.12
N VAL A 146 7.61 -2.87 2.52
CA VAL A 146 8.78 -3.46 3.17
C VAL A 146 10.04 -2.98 2.43
N ASN A 147 10.77 -2.03 3.01
CA ASN A 147 11.92 -1.42 2.36
C ASN A 147 13.27 -2.04 2.76
N ALA A 148 13.29 -2.84 3.81
CA ALA A 148 14.41 -3.69 4.23
C ALA A 148 13.91 -4.77 5.22
N VAL A 149 14.70 -5.84 5.35
CA VAL A 149 14.53 -6.94 6.33
C VAL A 149 15.75 -7.07 7.26
N ASP A 150 16.65 -6.10 7.19
CA ASP A 150 17.79 -5.88 8.07
C ASP A 150 17.62 -4.52 8.77
N ALA A 151 17.74 -4.52 10.11
CA ALA A 151 17.51 -3.31 10.91
C ALA A 151 18.57 -2.24 10.67
N ALA A 152 19.82 -2.62 10.38
CA ALA A 152 20.89 -1.69 10.06
C ALA A 152 20.66 -0.97 8.71
N VAL A 153 19.97 -1.61 7.76
CA VAL A 153 19.52 -0.99 6.51
C VAL A 153 18.27 -0.14 6.76
N LEU A 154 17.25 -0.71 7.44
CA LEU A 154 15.95 -0.05 7.61
C LEU A 154 16.03 1.26 8.41
N LYS A 155 16.92 1.38 9.42
CA LYS A 155 17.12 2.62 10.19
C LYS A 155 17.54 3.82 9.33
N ASN A 156 18.13 3.58 8.15
CA ASN A 156 18.50 4.64 7.20
C ASN A 156 17.30 5.06 6.31
N ILE A 157 16.23 4.30 6.32
CA ILE A 157 15.01 4.53 5.53
C ILE A 157 13.86 5.02 6.41
N CYS A 158 13.71 4.43 7.60
CA CYS A 158 12.70 4.79 8.59
C CYS A 158 13.36 5.50 9.78
N GLY A 159 13.03 6.77 9.98
CA GLY A 159 13.58 7.60 11.05
C GLY A 159 13.02 7.30 12.43
N GLY A 160 11.86 6.61 12.52
CA GLY A 160 11.23 6.22 13.78
C GLY A 160 9.83 5.67 13.62
N ILE A 161 9.33 5.10 14.70
CA ILE A 161 7.97 4.56 14.81
C ILE A 161 7.28 5.10 16.06
N VAL A 162 5.94 5.10 16.04
CA VAL A 162 5.10 5.33 17.23
C VAL A 162 4.30 4.06 17.48
N LEU A 163 4.59 3.40 18.59
CA LEU A 163 3.91 2.16 19.00
C LEU A 163 3.40 2.31 20.42
N ASP A 164 2.10 2.10 20.62
CA ASP A 164 1.41 2.23 21.92
C ASP A 164 1.71 3.57 22.64
N GLY A 165 1.74 4.66 21.85
CA GLY A 165 1.99 6.01 22.33
C GLY A 165 3.47 6.34 22.60
N GLN A 166 4.37 5.41 22.42
CA GLN A 166 5.82 5.60 22.60
C GLN A 166 6.51 5.83 21.25
N ARG A 167 7.36 6.84 21.19
CA ARG A 167 8.21 7.11 20.03
C ARG A 167 9.54 6.39 20.19
N LEU A 168 9.87 5.54 19.23
CA LEU A 168 11.09 4.75 19.17
C LEU A 168 11.86 5.11 17.89
N ASN A 169 13.18 5.08 17.95
CA ASN A 169 14.07 5.43 16.84
C ASN A 169 15.23 4.44 16.74
N GLY A 170 16.01 4.55 15.67
CA GLY A 170 17.23 3.78 15.47
C GLY A 170 16.98 2.32 15.11
N GLU A 171 17.96 1.48 15.41
CA GLU A 171 17.97 0.07 14.97
C GLU A 171 16.93 -0.77 15.70
N ASP A 172 16.69 -0.51 16.99
CA ASP A 172 15.66 -1.21 17.77
C ASP A 172 14.25 -0.95 17.18
N ALA A 173 13.95 0.30 16.82
CA ALA A 173 12.69 0.64 16.18
C ALA A 173 12.55 -0.01 14.80
N ALA A 174 13.64 -0.08 14.04
CA ALA A 174 13.68 -0.76 12.75
C ALA A 174 13.43 -2.27 12.91
N GLN A 175 14.04 -2.91 13.91
CA GLN A 175 13.82 -4.33 14.19
C GLN A 175 12.36 -4.62 14.58
N ILE A 176 11.77 -3.78 15.45
CA ILE A 176 10.36 -3.90 15.84
C ILE A 176 9.45 -3.82 14.60
N LEU A 177 9.72 -2.90 13.69
CA LEU A 177 8.93 -2.75 12.46
C LEU A 177 9.08 -3.98 11.56
N ILE A 178 10.28 -4.49 11.34
CA ILE A 178 10.55 -5.70 10.55
C ILE A 178 9.79 -6.90 11.11
N ASP A 179 9.87 -7.11 12.42
CA ASP A 179 9.23 -8.25 13.08
C ASP A 179 7.69 -8.15 13.01
N ALA A 180 7.14 -6.94 13.18
CA ALA A 180 5.71 -6.69 13.03
C ALA A 180 5.24 -6.93 11.59
N GLN A 181 6.00 -6.49 10.58
CA GLN A 181 5.74 -6.75 9.17
C GLN A 181 5.70 -8.25 8.87
N LYS A 182 6.72 -9.00 9.29
CA LYS A 182 6.80 -10.45 9.08
C LYS A 182 5.57 -11.16 9.67
N ARG A 183 5.26 -10.92 10.94
CA ARG A 183 4.11 -11.55 11.61
C ARG A 183 2.78 -11.13 10.99
N GLY A 184 2.64 -9.86 10.61
CA GLY A 184 1.43 -9.34 9.97
C GLY A 184 1.18 -9.94 8.60
N ILE A 185 2.21 -10.05 7.76
CA ILE A 185 2.15 -10.69 6.43
C ILE A 185 1.76 -12.16 6.57
N GLU A 186 2.45 -12.89 7.44
CA GLU A 186 2.18 -14.31 7.68
C GLU A 186 0.73 -14.53 8.17
N LYS A 187 0.26 -13.74 9.13
CA LYS A 187 -1.09 -13.86 9.68
C LYS A 187 -2.17 -13.58 8.63
N MET A 188 -2.04 -12.52 7.85
CA MET A 188 -2.98 -12.19 6.78
C MET A 188 -2.97 -13.25 5.66
N SER A 189 -1.80 -13.76 5.28
CA SER A 189 -1.67 -14.85 4.32
C SER A 189 -2.36 -16.13 4.79
N ARG A 190 -2.20 -16.51 6.06
CA ARG A 190 -2.87 -17.66 6.67
C ARG A 190 -4.39 -17.51 6.73
N LEU A 191 -4.90 -16.31 6.96
CA LEU A 191 -6.33 -16.01 6.87
C LEU A 191 -6.84 -16.10 5.42
N GLY A 192 -5.93 -16.04 4.43
CA GLY A 192 -6.25 -16.22 3.02
C GLY A 192 -6.35 -14.92 2.23
N ALA A 193 -5.81 -13.83 2.74
CA ALA A 193 -5.62 -12.62 1.94
C ALA A 193 -4.45 -12.82 0.96
N VAL A 194 -4.53 -12.13 -0.19
CA VAL A 194 -3.43 -12.04 -1.16
C VAL A 194 -2.57 -10.83 -0.81
N ILE A 195 -1.28 -11.07 -0.65
CA ILE A 195 -0.33 -10.07 -0.15
C ILE A 195 0.57 -9.59 -1.29
N LYS A 196 0.58 -8.29 -1.52
CA LYS A 196 1.55 -7.60 -2.37
C LYS A 196 2.56 -6.84 -1.49
N ILE A 197 3.82 -6.87 -1.87
CA ILE A 197 4.86 -6.09 -1.22
C ILE A 197 5.24 -4.91 -2.11
N ASN A 198 5.18 -3.71 -1.56
CA ASN A 198 5.82 -2.54 -2.16
C ASN A 198 7.22 -2.37 -1.59
N ILE A 199 8.19 -2.10 -2.45
CA ILE A 199 9.56 -1.75 -2.07
C ILE A 199 9.89 -0.42 -2.75
N VAL A 200 10.24 0.59 -1.99
CA VAL A 200 10.82 1.82 -2.56
C VAL A 200 12.31 1.55 -2.78
N LEU A 201 12.73 1.58 -4.04
CA LEU A 201 14.14 1.38 -4.40
C LEU A 201 14.92 2.68 -4.16
N ILE A 202 15.89 2.63 -3.27
CA ILE A 202 16.70 3.77 -2.83
C ILE A 202 18.17 3.45 -3.11
N PRO A 203 18.74 4.02 -4.20
CA PRO A 203 20.12 3.77 -4.58
C PRO A 203 21.12 4.04 -3.45
N GLY A 204 22.07 3.13 -3.26
CA GLY A 204 23.08 3.19 -2.22
C GLY A 204 22.59 2.88 -0.79
N ILE A 205 21.29 2.57 -0.61
CA ILE A 205 20.75 2.20 0.71
C ILE A 205 20.17 0.78 0.71
N ASN A 206 19.23 0.45 -0.19
CA ASN A 206 18.61 -0.87 -0.21
C ASN A 206 18.65 -1.59 -1.58
N ASP A 207 19.28 -1.03 -2.57
CA ASP A 207 19.44 -1.59 -3.91
C ASP A 207 20.08 -2.98 -3.89
N HIS A 208 21.12 -3.16 -3.07
CA HIS A 208 21.80 -4.44 -2.86
C HIS A 208 21.00 -5.46 -2.02
N HIS A 209 19.89 -5.04 -1.40
CA HIS A 209 19.13 -5.83 -0.42
C HIS A 209 17.80 -6.40 -0.98
N ILE A 210 17.46 -6.09 -2.22
CA ILE A 210 16.15 -6.43 -2.84
C ILE A 210 15.90 -7.94 -2.88
N GLY A 211 16.91 -8.73 -3.22
CA GLY A 211 16.78 -10.20 -3.26
C GLY A 211 16.47 -10.80 -1.90
N GLU A 212 17.08 -10.28 -0.83
CA GLU A 212 16.85 -10.74 0.53
C GLU A 212 15.44 -10.37 1.02
N ILE A 213 14.98 -9.15 0.71
CA ILE A 213 13.58 -8.76 0.97
C ILE A 213 12.64 -9.74 0.26
N ALA A 214 12.84 -9.98 -1.05
CA ALA A 214 11.97 -10.83 -1.85
C ALA A 214 11.89 -12.27 -1.31
N LYS A 215 13.03 -12.84 -0.92
CA LYS A 215 13.12 -14.15 -0.29
C LYS A 215 12.33 -14.19 1.02
N THR A 216 12.60 -13.24 1.90
CA THR A 216 11.99 -13.18 3.23
C THR A 216 10.47 -13.04 3.14
N VAL A 217 9.94 -12.11 2.33
CA VAL A 217 8.49 -11.90 2.24
C VAL A 217 7.77 -13.06 1.54
N LYS A 218 8.44 -13.78 0.62
CA LYS A 218 7.93 -15.03 0.06
C LYS A 218 7.71 -16.09 1.14
N GLU A 219 8.67 -16.27 2.02
CA GLU A 219 8.59 -17.20 3.15
C GLU A 219 7.43 -16.85 4.12
N GLN A 220 7.04 -15.56 4.18
CA GLN A 220 5.87 -15.10 4.95
C GLN A 220 4.55 -15.20 4.17
N GLY A 221 4.55 -15.66 2.92
CA GLY A 221 3.35 -15.88 2.11
C GLY A 221 2.93 -14.69 1.24
N ALA A 222 3.83 -13.77 0.93
CA ALA A 222 3.58 -12.77 -0.10
C ALA A 222 3.47 -13.42 -1.49
N SER A 223 2.63 -12.86 -2.36
CA SER A 223 2.32 -13.39 -3.69
C SER A 223 2.91 -12.54 -4.83
N LEU A 224 3.22 -11.28 -4.59
CA LEU A 224 3.61 -10.32 -5.62
C LEU A 224 4.50 -9.22 -5.04
N ILE A 225 5.48 -8.76 -5.81
CA ILE A 225 6.31 -7.60 -5.47
C ILE A 225 6.05 -6.47 -6.46
N ASN A 226 6.12 -5.23 -5.99
CA ASN A 226 6.12 -4.03 -6.79
C ASN A 226 7.29 -3.15 -6.33
N ILE A 227 8.25 -2.91 -7.21
CA ILE A 227 9.39 -2.04 -6.96
C ILE A 227 9.06 -0.64 -7.48
N ILE A 228 9.05 0.33 -6.57
CA ILE A 228 8.72 1.73 -6.82
C ILE A 228 10.02 2.53 -6.77
N PRO A 229 10.35 3.29 -7.83
CA PRO A 229 11.53 4.16 -7.78
C PRO A 229 11.35 5.23 -6.70
N LEU A 230 12.44 5.55 -6.00
CA LEU A 230 12.48 6.68 -5.08
C LEU A 230 12.06 7.97 -5.82
N ILE A 231 11.14 8.69 -5.22
CA ILE A 231 10.90 10.10 -5.54
C ILE A 231 11.67 10.91 -4.51
N PRO A 232 12.78 11.56 -4.87
CA PRO A 232 13.65 12.26 -3.92
C PRO A 232 12.91 13.41 -3.23
N GLN A 233 12.61 13.22 -1.95
CA GLN A 233 11.87 14.19 -1.12
C GLN A 233 12.30 14.11 0.35
N HIS A 234 11.91 15.10 1.13
CA HIS A 234 12.14 15.17 2.57
C HIS A 234 13.65 15.01 2.91
N GLU A 235 13.98 14.14 3.86
CA GLU A 235 15.38 13.89 4.27
C GLU A 235 16.22 13.22 3.16
N LEU A 236 15.60 12.51 2.22
CA LEU A 236 16.28 11.87 1.09
C LEU A 236 16.21 12.70 -0.21
N SER A 237 15.90 13.99 -0.14
CA SER A 237 15.86 14.89 -1.31
C SER A 237 17.20 15.08 -2.00
N HIS A 238 18.29 14.77 -1.33
CA HIS A 238 19.66 14.87 -1.84
C HIS A 238 20.11 13.63 -2.62
N LEU A 239 19.37 12.52 -2.55
CA LEU A 239 19.67 11.29 -3.29
C LEU A 239 19.12 11.37 -4.71
N PRO A 240 19.77 10.73 -5.71
CA PRO A 240 19.19 10.58 -7.03
C PRO A 240 18.00 9.61 -7.01
N ALA A 241 17.06 9.80 -7.94
CA ALA A 241 16.12 8.74 -8.28
C ALA A 241 16.89 7.59 -8.96
N PRO A 242 16.47 6.30 -8.77
CA PRO A 242 17.10 5.20 -9.46
C PRO A 242 16.92 5.33 -10.98
N ASP A 243 17.94 4.97 -11.74
CA ASP A 243 17.87 4.90 -13.18
C ASP A 243 17.18 3.64 -13.69
N CYS A 244 17.05 3.52 -15.02
CA CYS A 244 16.38 2.36 -15.64
C CYS A 244 17.17 1.05 -15.43
N HIS A 245 18.49 1.11 -15.34
CA HIS A 245 19.36 -0.05 -15.12
C HIS A 245 19.22 -0.57 -13.68
N GLU A 246 19.34 0.31 -12.70
CA GLU A 246 19.14 0.01 -11.26
C GLU A 246 17.77 -0.59 -11.00
N LEU A 247 16.72 0.00 -11.63
CA LEU A 247 15.36 -0.51 -11.51
C LEU A 247 15.19 -1.89 -12.16
N MET A 248 15.87 -2.16 -13.28
CA MET A 248 15.85 -3.45 -13.96
C MET A 248 16.58 -4.51 -13.13
N GLU A 249 17.75 -4.20 -12.58
CA GLU A 249 18.51 -5.11 -11.71
C GLU A 249 17.72 -5.47 -10.45
N ALA A 250 17.13 -4.47 -9.79
CA ALA A 250 16.28 -4.67 -8.61
C ALA A 250 15.09 -5.59 -8.91
N ARG A 251 14.43 -5.39 -10.07
CA ARG A 251 13.32 -6.26 -10.51
C ARG A 251 13.79 -7.68 -10.78
N SER A 252 14.93 -7.85 -11.43
CA SER A 252 15.51 -9.18 -11.72
C SER A 252 15.89 -9.91 -10.43
N ALA A 253 16.45 -9.22 -9.43
CA ALA A 253 16.76 -9.80 -8.13
C ALA A 253 15.49 -10.27 -7.40
N ALA A 254 14.39 -9.51 -7.47
CA ALA A 254 13.12 -9.89 -6.86
C ALA A 254 12.43 -11.04 -7.62
N GLU A 255 12.52 -11.07 -8.96
CA GLU A 255 11.90 -12.09 -9.84
C GLU A 255 12.48 -13.50 -9.62
N ALA A 256 13.66 -13.63 -9.03
CA ALA A 256 14.20 -14.91 -8.58
C ALA A 256 13.33 -15.60 -7.51
N TYR A 257 12.47 -14.84 -6.83
CA TYR A 257 11.64 -15.33 -5.72
C TYR A 257 10.15 -15.18 -5.96
N LEU A 258 9.67 -14.03 -6.41
CA LEU A 258 8.25 -13.71 -6.60
C LEU A 258 8.02 -12.94 -7.92
N PRO A 259 6.84 -13.07 -8.53
CA PRO A 259 6.46 -12.22 -9.66
C PRO A 259 6.58 -10.73 -9.30
N VAL A 260 7.00 -9.91 -10.29
CA VAL A 260 7.12 -8.45 -10.12
C VAL A 260 6.09 -7.71 -10.98
N PHE A 261 5.27 -6.88 -10.33
CA PHE A 261 4.31 -6.01 -10.99
C PHE A 261 5.02 -4.80 -11.63
N ARG A 262 4.86 -4.61 -12.95
CA ARG A 262 5.58 -3.60 -13.72
C ARG A 262 4.69 -2.45 -14.23
N HIS A 263 3.40 -2.44 -13.88
CA HIS A 263 2.40 -1.49 -14.40
C HIS A 263 1.93 -0.47 -13.34
N CYS A 264 2.72 -0.23 -12.29
CA CYS A 264 2.37 0.71 -11.24
C CYS A 264 2.31 2.15 -11.78
N GLN A 265 1.19 2.83 -11.55
CA GLN A 265 0.95 4.21 -11.98
C GLN A 265 1.20 5.24 -10.87
N HIS A 266 1.75 4.83 -9.73
CA HIS A 266 2.00 5.69 -8.56
C HIS A 266 0.76 6.51 -8.14
N CYS A 267 -0.39 5.84 -8.07
CA CYS A 267 -1.68 6.49 -7.86
C CYS A 267 -1.73 7.33 -6.58
N ARG A 268 -2.41 8.46 -6.66
CA ARG A 268 -2.77 9.32 -5.52
C ARG A 268 -3.67 8.57 -4.53
N ALA A 269 -3.76 9.07 -3.29
CA ALA A 269 -4.64 8.50 -2.28
C ALA A 269 -6.14 8.76 -2.54
N ASP A 270 -6.47 9.68 -3.45
CA ASP A 270 -7.81 10.02 -3.92
C ASP A 270 -8.07 9.63 -5.39
N ALA A 271 -7.30 8.68 -5.95
CA ALA A 271 -7.42 8.27 -7.35
C ALA A 271 -8.71 7.48 -7.62
N CYS A 272 -9.37 7.75 -8.75
CA CYS A 272 -10.57 7.04 -9.18
C CYS A 272 -10.52 6.72 -10.68
N GLY A 273 -10.98 5.54 -11.10
CA GLY A 273 -11.06 5.14 -12.51
C GLY A 273 -10.06 4.04 -12.89
N ILE A 274 -9.83 3.83 -14.18
CA ILE A 274 -8.93 2.81 -14.75
C ILE A 274 -7.51 3.38 -14.80
N PRO A 275 -6.50 2.74 -14.15
CA PRO A 275 -5.13 3.24 -14.13
C PRO A 275 -4.56 3.51 -15.53
N GLY A 276 -3.96 4.69 -15.72
CA GLY A 276 -3.34 5.07 -17.00
C GLY A 276 -4.28 5.36 -18.17
N LYS A 277 -5.61 5.16 -17.99
CA LYS A 277 -6.62 5.46 -19.02
C LYS A 277 -7.53 6.61 -18.61
N GLN A 278 -8.01 6.59 -17.39
CA GLN A 278 -9.07 7.48 -16.93
C GLN A 278 -8.84 7.82 -15.47
N ASP A 279 -8.76 9.11 -15.17
CA ASP A 279 -8.80 9.63 -13.81
C ASP A 279 -10.08 10.46 -13.65
N LEU A 280 -10.94 9.99 -12.76
CA LEU A 280 -12.23 10.60 -12.44
C LEU A 280 -12.22 11.29 -11.07
N ALA A 281 -11.06 11.47 -10.47
CA ALA A 281 -10.93 12.07 -9.15
C ALA A 281 -11.57 13.47 -9.09
N ASP A 282 -11.43 14.29 -10.12
CA ASP A 282 -12.01 15.64 -10.15
C ASP A 282 -13.55 15.64 -10.22
N LEU A 283 -14.17 14.61 -10.81
CA LEU A 283 -15.63 14.44 -10.83
C LEU A 283 -16.14 13.88 -9.49
N LEU A 284 -15.33 13.05 -8.86
CA LEU A 284 -15.67 12.42 -7.59
C LEU A 284 -15.54 13.41 -6.42
N TYR A 285 -14.50 14.26 -6.45
CA TYR A 285 -14.14 15.24 -5.41
C TYR A 285 -14.23 16.70 -5.93
N PRO A 286 -15.43 17.22 -6.26
CA PRO A 286 -15.58 18.51 -6.92
C PRO A 286 -15.20 19.72 -6.05
N THR A 287 -15.24 19.55 -4.73
CA THR A 287 -14.93 20.61 -3.76
C THR A 287 -13.82 20.16 -2.82
N ARG A 288 -12.58 20.15 -3.36
CA ARG A 288 -11.41 19.76 -2.56
C ARG A 288 -11.07 20.86 -1.56
N LYS A 289 -11.14 20.55 -0.28
CA LYS A 289 -10.68 21.46 0.80
C LYS A 289 -9.22 21.17 1.10
N PHE A 290 -8.39 22.21 1.07
CA PHE A 290 -6.98 22.11 1.44
C PHE A 290 -6.83 22.16 2.96
N GLN A 291 -6.04 21.26 3.52
CA GLN A 291 -5.45 21.42 4.84
C GLN A 291 -3.94 21.67 4.64
N GLU A 292 -3.42 22.72 5.29
CA GLU A 292 -2.03 23.14 5.07
C GLU A 292 -0.99 22.20 5.69
N THR A 293 -1.37 21.40 6.67
CA THR A 293 -0.45 20.53 7.40
C THR A 293 -0.97 19.12 7.56
N PHE A 294 -0.07 18.16 7.36
CA PHE A 294 -0.29 16.76 7.68
C PHE A 294 0.45 16.42 8.97
N SER A 295 -0.26 15.89 9.97
CA SER A 295 0.35 15.40 11.20
C SER A 295 1.11 14.09 10.93
N HIS A 296 2.42 14.12 11.12
CA HIS A 296 3.15 12.92 11.45
C HIS A 296 2.92 12.68 12.95
N GLY A 297 2.13 11.66 13.28
CA GLY A 297 1.75 11.31 14.63
C GLY A 297 2.94 11.06 15.56
#